data_426b3e514ea28bbc323bded8b20a85d1
#
_entry.id   426b3e514ea28bbc323bded8b20a85d1
#
_cell.length_a   1.000
_cell.length_b   1.000
_cell.length_c   1.000
_cell.angle_alpha   90.00
_cell.angle_beta   90.00
_cell.angle_gamma   90.00
#
_symmetry.space_group_name_H-M   'P 1'
#
loop_
_entity.id
_entity.type
_entity.pdbx_description
1 polymer ?
#
loop_
_entity_poly.entity_id
_entity_poly.type
_entity_poly.pdbx_seq_one_letter_code
_entity_poly.pdbx_strand_id
1 'polypeptide(L)'
;MSPAESLDDELDALRSVSHGALLSIGGVSLQKLLLFLTNLALTATLSVSLYGVYALGNRIVKILLQFGSLGSNAALVRFLPEYRDDPARQDRVLGIAYTTAFVASLLIAGAVVLAADRINALTIAHPAFPLVLRLFAVLLPFDVFVRLLAFLFRALELPEYQVFIRRVARPGVRLAAIGVALLAGFSLTGVVGALVVATAVVAAAALWLSLSRTDLRPTLDPSRDEAAEFYNHAGPNTLSRFGKLFQSRIDVLLIGLLLTADAAGIYNLTLFLTSIIAIPLIAFNQLLPAVASRLYADGKRGMLNSVYSTVTRLVFTGTIVLAVTQFVYRGELLALFGEEYTRGSLVLATFVVGRIVANAVGATGWLLLMTDHQYLRMVNSWVLGGLNVAFSYYFILEFGLIGAALGTAGSMAIVNLVRLSQLWYLERLQPFDATFLKPLGAGAAMTATMLGVKPLLSGTPLLVFGTLAGIVAFVGTLYLLGIEDRDRRIVGALLDQYRAGDGTLVRAIRRVRG
;
A
#
# COMPACT_ATOMS: atom_id res chain seq x y z
N MET A 1 38.72 12.92 4.12
CA MET A 1 37.81 12.32 5.12
C MET A 1 38.50 11.11 5.74
N SER A 2 38.61 11.01 7.04
CA SER A 2 39.21 9.84 7.67
C SER A 2 38.28 8.62 7.53
N PRO A 3 38.80 7.37 7.56
CA PRO A 3 37.97 6.18 7.55
C PRO A 3 36.92 6.14 8.69
N ALA A 4 37.19 6.79 9.81
CA ALA A 4 36.27 6.91 10.93
C ALA A 4 35.10 7.86 10.63
N GLU A 5 35.36 9.04 10.03
CA GLU A 5 34.31 9.99 9.61
C GLU A 5 33.38 9.40 8.56
N SER A 6 33.92 8.58 7.63
CA SER A 6 33.08 7.91 6.63
C SER A 6 32.17 6.83 7.24
N LEU A 7 32.63 6.19 8.32
CA LEU A 7 31.85 5.18 9.04
C LEU A 7 30.71 5.81 9.86
N ASP A 8 31.00 6.95 10.51
CA ASP A 8 29.99 7.67 11.29
C ASP A 8 28.89 8.27 10.39
N ASP A 9 29.25 8.85 9.24
CA ASP A 9 28.29 9.33 8.24
C ASP A 9 27.39 8.19 7.71
N GLU A 10 27.94 7.00 7.48
CA GLU A 10 27.19 5.82 7.06
C GLU A 10 26.21 5.35 8.15
N LEU A 11 26.68 5.29 9.39
CA LEU A 11 25.85 4.91 10.53
C LEU A 11 24.70 5.89 10.77
N ASP A 12 24.93 7.18 10.63
CA ASP A 12 23.90 8.20 10.77
C ASP A 12 22.88 8.14 9.63
N ALA A 13 23.31 7.86 8.40
CA ALA A 13 22.42 7.61 7.29
C ALA A 13 21.54 6.38 7.54
N LEU A 14 22.12 5.26 8.00
CA LEU A 14 21.40 4.04 8.35
C LEU A 14 20.47 4.22 9.55
N ARG A 15 20.90 4.95 10.58
CA ARG A 15 20.05 5.28 11.75
C ARG A 15 18.83 6.10 11.34
N SER A 16 19.01 7.13 10.49
CA SER A 16 17.92 7.97 9.99
C SER A 16 16.89 7.16 9.21
N VAL A 17 17.34 6.29 8.29
CA VAL A 17 16.44 5.40 7.51
C VAL A 17 15.71 4.42 8.42
N SER A 18 16.41 3.82 9.37
CA SER A 18 15.86 2.77 10.22
C SER A 18 14.85 3.30 11.22
N HIS A 19 15.11 4.48 11.81
CA HIS A 19 14.20 5.12 12.77
C HIS A 19 12.83 5.42 12.14
N GLY A 20 12.81 6.11 11.02
CA GLY A 20 11.53 6.40 10.37
C GLY A 20 10.87 5.17 9.76
N ALA A 21 11.64 4.11 9.42
CA ALA A 21 11.09 2.84 9.00
C ALA A 21 10.27 2.20 10.14
N LEU A 22 10.75 2.20 11.39
CA LEU A 22 10.01 1.65 12.54
C LEU A 22 8.67 2.36 12.78
N LEU A 23 8.68 3.70 12.78
CA LEU A 23 7.45 4.47 12.92
C LEU A 23 6.46 4.17 11.78
N SER A 24 6.99 3.99 10.58
CA SER A 24 6.21 3.60 9.42
C SER A 24 5.67 2.18 9.54
N ILE A 25 6.46 1.22 10.04
CA ILE A 25 6.03 -0.16 10.29
C ILE A 25 4.82 -0.16 11.22
N GLY A 26 4.88 0.54 12.36
CA GLY A 26 3.77 0.62 13.30
C GLY A 26 2.47 1.11 12.65
N GLY A 27 2.52 2.23 11.94
CA GLY A 27 1.35 2.78 11.27
C GLY A 27 0.82 1.91 10.12
N VAL A 28 1.71 1.29 9.33
CA VAL A 28 1.31 0.38 8.24
C VAL A 28 0.77 -0.93 8.82
N SER A 29 1.38 -1.47 9.87
CA SER A 29 0.92 -2.70 10.52
C SER A 29 -0.46 -2.53 11.15
N LEU A 30 -0.71 -1.42 11.86
CA LEU A 30 -2.04 -1.11 12.38
C LEU A 30 -3.09 -1.01 11.26
N GLN A 31 -2.77 -0.33 10.17
CA GLN A 31 -3.66 -0.26 9.01
C GLN A 31 -3.93 -1.66 8.42
N LYS A 32 -2.91 -2.52 8.32
CA LYS A 32 -3.06 -3.89 7.81
C LYS A 32 -3.86 -4.77 8.76
N LEU A 33 -3.69 -4.60 10.07
CA LEU A 33 -4.49 -5.28 11.09
C LEU A 33 -5.98 -4.90 10.97
N LEU A 34 -6.30 -3.61 10.87
CA LEU A 34 -7.67 -3.15 10.68
C LEU A 34 -8.29 -3.70 9.37
N LEU A 35 -7.51 -3.77 8.30
CA LEU A 35 -7.94 -4.38 7.04
C LEU A 35 -8.09 -5.91 7.16
N PHE A 36 -7.24 -6.58 7.95
CA PHE A 36 -7.36 -8.00 8.22
C PHE A 36 -8.68 -8.31 8.94
N LEU A 37 -8.96 -7.57 10.00
CA LEU A 37 -10.22 -7.70 10.74
C LEU A 37 -11.43 -7.37 9.86
N THR A 38 -11.32 -6.37 8.99
CA THR A 38 -12.37 -6.04 8.02
C THR A 38 -12.64 -7.19 7.05
N ASN A 39 -11.60 -7.80 6.48
CA ASN A 39 -11.78 -8.94 5.57
C ASN A 39 -12.31 -10.16 6.33
N LEU A 40 -11.80 -10.43 7.53
CA LEU A 40 -12.30 -11.52 8.37
C LEU A 40 -13.79 -11.37 8.69
N ALA A 41 -14.24 -10.18 9.10
CA ALA A 41 -15.64 -9.91 9.35
C ALA A 41 -16.53 -10.11 8.10
N LEU A 42 -16.07 -9.64 6.93
CA LEU A 42 -16.80 -9.80 5.69
C LEU A 42 -16.88 -11.27 5.26
N THR A 43 -15.78 -12.01 5.31
CA THR A 43 -15.74 -13.41 4.86
C THR A 43 -16.41 -14.38 5.83
N ALA A 44 -16.48 -14.04 7.12
CA ALA A 44 -17.20 -14.83 8.12
C ALA A 44 -18.73 -14.80 7.93
N THR A 45 -19.25 -13.77 7.23
CA THR A 45 -20.70 -13.55 7.12
C THR A 45 -21.23 -13.58 5.70
N LEU A 46 -20.39 -13.25 4.72
CA LEU A 46 -20.76 -13.25 3.31
C LEU A 46 -20.23 -14.50 2.63
N SER A 47 -21.00 -15.04 1.67
CA SER A 47 -20.48 -16.08 0.78
C SER A 47 -19.29 -15.55 -0.04
N VAL A 48 -18.48 -16.47 -0.57
CA VAL A 48 -17.32 -16.12 -1.42
C VAL A 48 -17.74 -15.27 -2.62
N SER A 49 -18.90 -15.57 -3.21
CA SER A 49 -19.47 -14.82 -4.32
C SER A 49 -19.80 -13.38 -3.93
N LEU A 50 -20.52 -13.17 -2.82
CA LEU A 50 -20.86 -11.83 -2.33
C LEU A 50 -19.62 -11.04 -1.91
N TYR A 51 -18.63 -11.70 -1.31
CA TYR A 51 -17.33 -11.05 -1.02
C TYR A 51 -16.61 -10.68 -2.33
N GLY A 52 -16.72 -11.49 -3.38
CA GLY A 52 -16.21 -11.17 -4.72
C GLY A 52 -16.89 -9.96 -5.35
N VAL A 53 -18.23 -9.88 -5.25
CA VAL A 53 -19.03 -8.70 -5.64
C VAL A 53 -18.52 -7.43 -4.92
N TYR A 54 -18.35 -7.51 -3.61
CA TYR A 54 -17.76 -6.43 -2.82
C TYR A 54 -16.37 -6.04 -3.29
N ALA A 55 -15.51 -7.04 -3.51
CA ALA A 55 -14.12 -6.84 -3.90
C ALA A 55 -14.00 -6.14 -5.26
N LEU A 56 -14.79 -6.57 -6.25
CA LEU A 56 -14.78 -5.97 -7.59
C LEU A 56 -15.35 -4.55 -7.56
N GLY A 57 -16.51 -4.32 -6.92
CA GLY A 57 -17.10 -2.99 -6.79
C GLY A 57 -16.16 -1.99 -6.09
N ASN A 58 -15.57 -2.39 -4.97
CA ASN A 58 -14.57 -1.60 -4.25
C ASN A 58 -13.31 -1.34 -5.11
N ARG A 59 -12.92 -2.27 -5.98
CA ARG A 59 -11.77 -2.11 -6.88
C ARG A 59 -12.06 -1.08 -7.97
N ILE A 60 -13.20 -1.17 -8.63
CA ILE A 60 -13.62 -0.22 -9.67
C ILE A 60 -13.61 1.20 -9.09
N VAL A 61 -14.26 1.40 -7.95
CA VAL A 61 -14.34 2.72 -7.32
C VAL A 61 -12.98 3.22 -6.85
N LYS A 62 -12.10 2.37 -6.33
CA LYS A 62 -10.71 2.75 -5.98
C LYS A 62 -9.88 3.20 -7.19
N ILE A 63 -10.13 2.64 -8.36
CA ILE A 63 -9.50 3.09 -9.60
C ILE A 63 -10.04 4.48 -9.96
N LEU A 64 -11.36 4.65 -9.97
CA LEU A 64 -12.02 5.92 -10.30
C LEU A 64 -11.68 7.04 -9.31
N LEU A 65 -11.49 6.72 -8.05
CA LEU A 65 -11.04 7.65 -7.00
C LEU A 65 -9.71 8.37 -7.36
N GLN A 66 -8.87 7.77 -8.20
CA GLN A 66 -7.63 8.40 -8.63
C GLN A 66 -7.87 9.63 -9.52
N PHE A 67 -9.02 9.65 -10.21
CA PHE A 67 -9.43 10.72 -11.12
C PHE A 67 -10.42 11.70 -10.47
N GLY A 68 -11.10 11.30 -9.40
CA GLY A 68 -12.17 12.08 -8.76
C GLY A 68 -11.78 13.50 -8.32
N SER A 69 -10.48 13.78 -8.13
CA SER A 69 -10.01 15.11 -7.77
C SER A 69 -9.38 15.89 -8.93
N LEU A 70 -9.30 15.34 -10.15
CA LEU A 70 -8.70 15.97 -11.33
C LEU A 70 -7.39 16.76 -11.04
N GLY A 71 -6.50 16.18 -10.25
CA GLY A 71 -5.22 16.78 -9.90
C GLY A 71 -5.24 17.81 -8.75
N SER A 72 -6.41 18.19 -8.23
CA SER A 72 -6.54 19.19 -7.14
C SER A 72 -5.68 18.87 -5.92
N ASN A 73 -5.47 17.59 -5.60
CA ASN A 73 -4.56 17.18 -4.51
C ASN A 73 -3.11 17.67 -4.71
N ALA A 74 -2.61 17.65 -5.95
CA ALA A 74 -1.25 18.11 -6.26
C ALA A 74 -1.19 19.63 -6.28
N ALA A 75 -2.22 20.28 -6.82
CA ALA A 75 -2.34 21.72 -6.84
C ALA A 75 -2.36 22.31 -5.42
N LEU A 76 -3.14 21.74 -4.49
CA LEU A 76 -3.13 22.18 -3.08
C LEU A 76 -1.74 22.11 -2.45
N VAL A 77 -1.01 20.99 -2.66
CA VAL A 77 0.33 20.82 -2.09
C VAL A 77 1.34 21.81 -2.66
N ARG A 78 1.13 22.29 -3.89
CA ARG A 78 1.98 23.29 -4.51
C ARG A 78 1.59 24.71 -4.08
N PHE A 79 0.34 25.10 -4.33
CA PHE A 79 -0.07 26.50 -4.26
C PHE A 79 -0.35 27.00 -2.85
N LEU A 80 -0.80 26.15 -1.91
CA LEU A 80 -1.07 26.62 -0.55
C LEU A 80 0.19 27.13 0.17
N PRO A 81 1.35 26.41 0.11
CA PRO A 81 2.59 26.96 0.65
C PRO A 81 3.12 28.17 -0.13
N GLU A 82 2.93 28.18 -1.48
CA GLU A 82 3.38 29.29 -2.35
C GLU A 82 2.68 30.60 -2.03
N TYR A 83 1.38 30.53 -1.66
CA TYR A 83 0.57 31.72 -1.31
C TYR A 83 0.39 31.90 0.19
N ARG A 84 1.39 31.49 0.99
CA ARG A 84 1.31 31.56 2.46
C ARG A 84 1.05 32.98 2.99
N ASP A 85 1.56 33.99 2.31
CA ASP A 85 1.43 35.41 2.67
C ASP A 85 0.19 36.10 2.05
N ASP A 86 -0.64 35.34 1.28
CA ASP A 86 -1.89 35.82 0.66
C ASP A 86 -3.06 34.88 1.01
N PRO A 87 -3.70 35.04 2.17
CA PRO A 87 -4.83 34.20 2.60
C PRO A 87 -6.01 34.23 1.62
N ALA A 88 -6.27 35.36 0.98
CA ALA A 88 -7.37 35.47 0.02
C ALA A 88 -7.13 34.60 -1.22
N ARG A 89 -5.88 34.50 -1.67
CA ARG A 89 -5.50 33.63 -2.79
C ARG A 89 -5.51 32.17 -2.38
N GLN A 90 -5.11 31.85 -1.13
CA GLN A 90 -5.25 30.48 -0.59
C GLN A 90 -6.72 30.05 -0.56
N ASP A 91 -7.62 30.91 -0.11
CA ASP A 91 -9.06 30.64 -0.04
C ASP A 91 -9.67 30.38 -1.43
N ARG A 92 -9.24 31.14 -2.46
CA ARG A 92 -9.66 30.93 -3.85
C ARG A 92 -9.14 29.60 -4.41
N VAL A 93 -7.86 29.28 -4.19
CA VAL A 93 -7.27 28.00 -4.60
C VAL A 93 -8.01 26.82 -3.93
N LEU A 94 -8.35 26.96 -2.67
CA LEU A 94 -9.13 25.96 -1.94
C LEU A 94 -10.54 25.80 -2.52
N GLY A 95 -11.19 26.92 -2.87
CA GLY A 95 -12.49 26.92 -3.55
C GLY A 95 -12.47 26.21 -4.89
N ILE A 96 -11.47 26.52 -5.75
CA ILE A 96 -11.29 25.80 -7.04
C ILE A 96 -11.08 24.30 -6.79
N ALA A 97 -10.23 23.93 -5.84
CA ALA A 97 -9.93 22.53 -5.54
C ALA A 97 -11.17 21.76 -5.06
N TYR A 98 -11.99 22.35 -4.20
CA TYR A 98 -13.21 21.75 -3.67
C TYR A 98 -14.26 21.59 -4.75
N THR A 99 -14.52 22.66 -5.52
CA THR A 99 -15.50 22.65 -6.62
C THR A 99 -15.11 21.63 -7.68
N THR A 100 -13.84 21.62 -8.12
CA THR A 100 -13.32 20.67 -9.10
C THR A 100 -13.48 19.23 -8.61
N ALA A 101 -13.09 18.95 -7.37
CA ALA A 101 -13.19 17.60 -6.80
C ALA A 101 -14.66 17.16 -6.62
N PHE A 102 -15.55 18.08 -6.23
CA PHE A 102 -16.97 17.80 -6.07
C PHE A 102 -17.62 17.49 -7.42
N VAL A 103 -17.50 18.38 -8.38
CA VAL A 103 -18.11 18.21 -9.71
C VAL A 103 -17.56 16.97 -10.41
N ALA A 104 -16.23 16.80 -10.43
CA ALA A 104 -15.61 15.64 -11.08
C ALA A 104 -16.04 14.32 -10.43
N SER A 105 -16.03 14.25 -9.10
CA SER A 105 -16.43 13.01 -8.40
C SER A 105 -17.92 12.70 -8.58
N LEU A 106 -18.77 13.71 -8.65
CA LEU A 106 -20.21 13.55 -8.89
C LEU A 106 -20.48 13.09 -10.32
N LEU A 107 -19.79 13.66 -11.31
CA LEU A 107 -19.90 13.22 -12.71
C LEU A 107 -19.45 11.77 -12.88
N ILE A 108 -18.31 11.39 -12.27
CA ILE A 108 -17.83 10.00 -12.31
C ILE A 108 -18.81 9.07 -11.59
N ALA A 109 -19.32 9.46 -10.42
CA ALA A 109 -20.31 8.68 -9.70
C ALA A 109 -21.59 8.49 -10.51
N GLY A 110 -22.11 9.56 -11.13
CA GLY A 110 -23.28 9.51 -12.00
C GLY A 110 -23.08 8.58 -13.20
N ALA A 111 -21.92 8.68 -13.87
CA ALA A 111 -21.58 7.79 -14.97
C ALA A 111 -21.56 6.31 -14.54
N VAL A 112 -21.00 6.00 -13.37
CA VAL A 112 -20.99 4.63 -12.82
C VAL A 112 -22.39 4.15 -12.47
N VAL A 113 -23.23 5.00 -11.85
CA VAL A 113 -24.63 4.66 -11.52
C VAL A 113 -25.42 4.29 -12.78
N LEU A 114 -25.27 5.09 -13.85
CA LEU A 114 -25.93 4.86 -15.14
C LEU A 114 -25.38 3.62 -15.87
N ALA A 115 -24.08 3.37 -15.75
CA ALA A 115 -23.43 2.24 -16.43
C ALA A 115 -23.47 0.93 -15.62
N ALA A 116 -23.99 0.92 -14.38
CA ALA A 116 -23.86 -0.21 -13.46
C ALA A 116 -24.37 -1.55 -14.04
N ASP A 117 -25.52 -1.54 -14.72
CA ASP A 117 -26.08 -2.75 -15.33
C ASP A 117 -25.23 -3.26 -16.51
N ARG A 118 -24.71 -2.34 -17.33
CA ARG A 118 -23.79 -2.69 -18.43
C ARG A 118 -22.47 -3.24 -17.91
N ILE A 119 -21.92 -2.63 -16.86
CA ILE A 119 -20.70 -3.11 -16.21
C ILE A 119 -20.93 -4.52 -15.65
N ASN A 120 -22.10 -4.78 -15.02
CA ASN A 120 -22.45 -6.12 -14.54
C ASN A 120 -22.50 -7.14 -15.68
N ALA A 121 -23.20 -6.81 -16.77
CA ALA A 121 -23.33 -7.71 -17.92
C ALA A 121 -21.97 -8.04 -18.58
N LEU A 122 -21.03 -7.10 -18.55
CA LEU A 122 -19.69 -7.27 -19.10
C LEU A 122 -18.70 -7.93 -18.13
N THR A 123 -19.07 -8.11 -16.86
CA THR A 123 -18.17 -8.64 -15.83
C THR A 123 -18.73 -9.93 -15.21
N ILE A 124 -18.98 -9.92 -13.91
CA ILE A 124 -19.34 -11.14 -13.14
C ILE A 124 -20.81 -11.58 -13.32
N ALA A 125 -21.64 -10.79 -14.00
CA ALA A 125 -23.06 -11.04 -14.25
C ALA A 125 -23.83 -11.50 -12.98
N HIS A 126 -23.56 -10.86 -11.83
CA HIS A 126 -24.14 -11.22 -10.54
C HIS A 126 -25.32 -10.29 -10.19
N PRO A 127 -26.49 -10.82 -9.74
CA PRO A 127 -27.70 -10.00 -9.52
C PRO A 127 -27.53 -8.88 -8.49
N ALA A 128 -26.70 -9.09 -7.45
CA ALA A 128 -26.44 -8.05 -6.44
C ALA A 128 -25.44 -6.97 -6.89
N PHE A 129 -24.67 -7.21 -7.97
CA PHE A 129 -23.57 -6.33 -8.33
C PHE A 129 -23.99 -4.92 -8.77
N PRO A 130 -25.07 -4.72 -9.57
CA PRO A 130 -25.45 -3.37 -9.99
C PRO A 130 -25.79 -2.46 -8.81
N LEU A 131 -26.55 -2.95 -7.84
CA LEU A 131 -26.92 -2.16 -6.66
C LEU A 131 -25.70 -1.87 -5.79
N VAL A 132 -24.84 -2.85 -5.56
CA VAL A 132 -23.59 -2.70 -4.81
C VAL A 132 -22.67 -1.69 -5.48
N LEU A 133 -22.55 -1.73 -6.81
CA LEU A 133 -21.73 -0.80 -7.57
C LEU A 133 -22.29 0.64 -7.52
N ARG A 134 -23.60 0.80 -7.59
CA ARG A 134 -24.28 2.11 -7.40
C ARG A 134 -24.01 2.69 -6.01
N LEU A 135 -24.09 1.87 -4.96
CA LEU A 135 -23.78 2.32 -3.60
C LEU A 135 -22.30 2.71 -3.45
N PHE A 136 -21.39 1.95 -4.04
CA PHE A 136 -19.96 2.32 -4.09
C PHE A 136 -19.73 3.60 -4.90
N ALA A 137 -20.52 3.86 -5.94
CA ALA A 137 -20.44 5.12 -6.69
C ALA A 137 -20.86 6.32 -5.84
N VAL A 138 -21.92 6.17 -5.02
CA VAL A 138 -22.34 7.20 -4.05
C VAL A 138 -21.27 7.47 -3.00
N LEU A 139 -20.48 6.44 -2.62
CA LEU A 139 -19.36 6.59 -1.69
C LEU A 139 -18.21 7.43 -2.29
N LEU A 140 -18.04 7.43 -3.62
CA LEU A 140 -16.89 8.05 -4.30
C LEU A 140 -16.68 9.53 -3.95
N PRO A 141 -17.70 10.43 -4.01
CA PRO A 141 -17.51 11.85 -3.66
C PRO A 141 -16.96 12.04 -2.25
N PHE A 142 -17.50 11.33 -1.27
CA PHE A 142 -17.03 11.41 0.11
C PHE A 142 -15.56 10.95 0.26
N ASP A 143 -15.20 9.85 -0.40
CA ASP A 143 -13.82 9.34 -0.41
C ASP A 143 -12.84 10.31 -1.11
N VAL A 144 -13.28 11.02 -2.16
CA VAL A 144 -12.50 12.07 -2.82
C VAL A 144 -12.26 13.22 -1.85
N PHE A 145 -13.28 13.66 -1.13
CA PHE A 145 -13.17 14.74 -0.13
C PHE A 145 -12.27 14.36 1.04
N VAL A 146 -12.43 13.18 1.63
CA VAL A 146 -11.52 12.69 2.68
C VAL A 146 -10.07 12.72 2.21
N ARG A 147 -9.83 12.33 0.97
CA ARG A 147 -8.50 12.35 0.38
C ARG A 147 -7.99 13.76 0.15
N LEU A 148 -8.84 14.65 -0.37
CA LEU A 148 -8.49 16.05 -0.63
C LEU A 148 -8.11 16.78 0.67
N LEU A 149 -8.92 16.62 1.73
CA LEU A 149 -8.66 17.18 3.05
C LEU A 149 -7.37 16.63 3.69
N ALA A 150 -7.09 15.33 3.50
CA ALA A 150 -5.80 14.79 3.93
C ALA A 150 -4.60 15.41 3.20
N PHE A 151 -4.75 15.79 1.93
CA PHE A 151 -3.70 16.53 1.20
C PHE A 151 -3.65 18.00 1.59
N LEU A 152 -4.77 18.62 1.96
CA LEU A 152 -4.81 19.96 2.54
C LEU A 152 -3.96 20.04 3.81
N PHE A 153 -4.16 19.12 4.78
CA PHE A 153 -3.34 19.08 6.00
C PHE A 153 -1.85 18.85 5.70
N ARG A 154 -1.54 18.06 4.66
CA ARG A 154 -0.15 17.92 4.21
C ARG A 154 0.42 19.23 3.67
N ALA A 155 -0.36 19.97 2.88
CA ALA A 155 0.05 21.26 2.30
C ALA A 155 0.28 22.32 3.36
N LEU A 156 -0.45 22.24 4.47
CA LEU A 156 -0.32 23.12 5.65
C LEU A 156 0.76 22.66 6.65
N GLU A 157 1.60 21.69 6.26
CA GLU A 157 2.66 21.12 7.12
C GLU A 157 2.16 20.49 8.44
N LEU A 158 0.93 19.97 8.42
CA LEU A 158 0.28 19.24 9.52
C LEU A 158 0.15 17.74 9.20
N PRO A 159 1.28 17.00 9.04
CA PRO A 159 1.28 15.62 8.57
C PRO A 159 0.60 14.65 9.55
N GLU A 160 0.53 14.97 10.83
CA GLU A 160 -0.13 14.16 11.85
C GLU A 160 -1.62 13.95 11.55
N TYR A 161 -2.34 15.00 11.13
CA TYR A 161 -3.75 14.89 10.73
C TYR A 161 -3.90 14.06 9.45
N GLN A 162 -2.99 14.22 8.49
CA GLN A 162 -2.99 13.41 7.28
C GLN A 162 -2.84 11.92 7.60
N VAL A 163 -1.87 11.58 8.46
CA VAL A 163 -1.59 10.19 8.87
C VAL A 163 -2.76 9.62 9.66
N PHE A 164 -3.30 10.38 10.62
CA PHE A 164 -4.45 9.97 11.42
C PHE A 164 -5.68 9.67 10.54
N ILE A 165 -6.07 10.60 9.67
CA ILE A 165 -7.23 10.42 8.79
C ILE A 165 -7.06 9.19 7.89
N ARG A 166 -5.89 9.02 7.28
CA ARG A 166 -5.68 7.98 6.28
C ARG A 166 -5.40 6.59 6.85
N ARG A 167 -4.66 6.50 7.97
CA ARG A 167 -4.19 5.22 8.51
C ARG A 167 -4.98 4.72 9.72
N VAL A 168 -5.68 5.59 10.40
CA VAL A 168 -6.42 5.23 11.62
C VAL A 168 -7.93 5.49 11.47
N ALA A 169 -8.34 6.73 11.29
CA ALA A 169 -9.76 7.10 11.30
C ALA A 169 -10.54 6.39 10.19
N ARG A 170 -10.10 6.52 8.94
CA ARG A 170 -10.79 5.92 7.79
C ARG A 170 -10.89 4.38 7.89
N PRO A 171 -9.82 3.59 8.09
CA PRO A 171 -9.95 2.15 8.23
C PRO A 171 -10.66 1.72 9.51
N GLY A 172 -10.51 2.43 10.63
CA GLY A 172 -11.18 2.14 11.88
C GLY A 172 -12.69 2.34 11.80
N VAL A 173 -13.14 3.49 11.27
CA VAL A 173 -14.57 3.79 11.09
C VAL A 173 -15.21 2.83 10.08
N ARG A 174 -14.48 2.44 9.01
CA ARG A 174 -14.96 1.41 8.06
C ARG A 174 -15.14 0.06 8.72
N LEU A 175 -14.18 -0.39 9.54
CA LEU A 175 -14.29 -1.64 10.29
C LEU A 175 -15.49 -1.59 11.25
N ALA A 176 -15.65 -0.49 12.00
CA ALA A 176 -16.79 -0.31 12.91
C ALA A 176 -18.14 -0.35 12.17
N ALA A 177 -18.25 0.37 11.03
CA ALA A 177 -19.47 0.38 10.24
C ALA A 177 -19.83 -1.00 9.68
N ILE A 178 -18.83 -1.75 9.17
CA ILE A 178 -19.01 -3.12 8.71
C ILE A 178 -19.44 -4.00 9.87
N GLY A 179 -18.73 -3.94 11.02
CA GLY A 179 -19.06 -4.73 12.19
C GLY A 179 -20.49 -4.48 12.69
N VAL A 180 -20.89 -3.22 12.82
CA VAL A 180 -22.25 -2.85 13.22
C VAL A 180 -23.28 -3.34 12.20
N ALA A 181 -23.05 -3.17 10.91
CA ALA A 181 -23.97 -3.62 9.87
C ALA A 181 -24.14 -5.14 9.88
N LEU A 182 -23.05 -5.90 10.04
CA LEU A 182 -23.10 -7.36 10.09
C LEU A 182 -23.77 -7.88 11.38
N LEU A 183 -23.47 -7.27 12.52
CA LEU A 183 -24.12 -7.62 13.80
C LEU A 183 -25.62 -7.30 13.79
N ALA A 184 -26.02 -6.28 13.05
CA ALA A 184 -27.44 -5.95 12.82
C ALA A 184 -28.11 -6.86 11.77
N GLY A 185 -27.42 -7.87 11.22
CA GLY A 185 -27.96 -8.82 10.25
C GLY A 185 -28.11 -8.27 8.82
N PHE A 186 -27.47 -7.16 8.51
CA PHE A 186 -27.56 -6.61 7.15
C PHE A 186 -26.80 -7.48 6.11
N SER A 187 -27.41 -7.61 4.93
CA SER A 187 -26.77 -8.20 3.76
C SER A 187 -25.66 -7.32 3.20
N LEU A 188 -24.97 -7.76 2.14
CA LEU A 188 -23.93 -7.01 1.45
C LEU A 188 -24.34 -5.57 1.09
N THR A 189 -25.55 -5.36 0.61
CA THR A 189 -26.07 -4.03 0.26
C THR A 189 -26.14 -3.10 1.47
N GLY A 190 -26.63 -3.61 2.61
CA GLY A 190 -26.65 -2.85 3.87
C GLY A 190 -25.24 -2.55 4.41
N VAL A 191 -24.30 -3.50 4.27
CA VAL A 191 -22.88 -3.29 4.63
C VAL A 191 -22.27 -2.17 3.79
N VAL A 192 -22.51 -2.17 2.46
CA VAL A 192 -21.99 -1.09 1.59
C VAL A 192 -22.69 0.23 1.86
N GLY A 193 -24.01 0.21 2.17
CA GLY A 193 -24.75 1.39 2.64
C GLY A 193 -24.15 1.99 3.91
N ALA A 194 -23.83 1.14 4.91
CA ALA A 194 -23.15 1.58 6.12
C ALA A 194 -21.75 2.18 5.84
N LEU A 195 -21.03 1.65 4.84
CA LEU A 195 -19.77 2.24 4.40
C LEU A 195 -19.94 3.63 3.78
N VAL A 196 -21.05 3.87 3.06
CA VAL A 196 -21.36 5.22 2.53
C VAL A 196 -21.55 6.20 3.68
N VAL A 197 -22.39 5.85 4.66
CA VAL A 197 -22.63 6.69 5.85
C VAL A 197 -21.33 6.91 6.62
N ALA A 198 -20.57 5.86 6.88
CA ALA A 198 -19.30 5.93 7.61
C ALA A 198 -18.27 6.85 6.90
N THR A 199 -18.20 6.75 5.56
CA THR A 199 -17.27 7.59 4.79
C THR A 199 -17.74 9.05 4.76
N ALA A 200 -19.06 9.30 4.70
CA ALA A 200 -19.64 10.63 4.81
C ALA A 200 -19.35 11.26 6.20
N VAL A 201 -19.46 10.48 7.27
CA VAL A 201 -19.10 10.95 8.63
C VAL A 201 -17.62 11.31 8.72
N VAL A 202 -16.72 10.47 8.17
CA VAL A 202 -15.29 10.78 8.14
C VAL A 202 -15.01 12.04 7.30
N ALA A 203 -15.71 12.22 6.17
CA ALA A 203 -15.58 13.41 5.34
C ALA A 203 -16.05 14.68 6.08
N ALA A 204 -17.20 14.61 6.75
CA ALA A 204 -17.73 15.70 7.55
C ALA A 204 -16.80 16.05 8.74
N ALA A 205 -16.30 15.04 9.45
CA ALA A 205 -15.35 15.23 10.55
C ALA A 205 -14.02 15.83 10.07
N ALA A 206 -13.49 15.40 8.93
CA ALA A 206 -12.28 15.95 8.34
C ALA A 206 -12.50 17.40 7.86
N LEU A 207 -13.67 17.71 7.31
CA LEU A 207 -14.05 19.08 6.92
C LEU A 207 -14.19 19.99 8.16
N TRP A 208 -14.90 19.52 9.18
CA TRP A 208 -15.01 20.24 10.45
C TRP A 208 -13.64 20.51 11.07
N LEU A 209 -12.76 19.50 11.08
CA LEU A 209 -11.40 19.66 11.57
C LEU A 209 -10.61 20.70 10.76
N SER A 210 -10.76 20.71 9.44
CA SER A 210 -10.15 21.73 8.57
C SER A 210 -10.63 23.13 8.94
N LEU A 211 -11.95 23.32 9.04
CA LEU A 211 -12.55 24.62 9.37
C LEU A 211 -12.25 25.11 10.79
N SER A 212 -12.02 24.20 11.74
CA SER A 212 -11.73 24.53 13.15
C SER A 212 -10.24 24.73 13.44
N ARG A 213 -9.35 24.15 12.64
CA ARG A 213 -7.89 24.18 12.86
C ARG A 213 -7.14 25.06 11.87
N THR A 214 -7.83 25.60 10.87
CA THR A 214 -7.25 26.53 9.90
C THR A 214 -8.15 27.74 9.73
N ASP A 215 -7.55 28.87 9.39
CA ASP A 215 -8.28 30.11 9.10
C ASP A 215 -8.77 30.16 7.65
N LEU A 216 -8.45 29.13 6.85
CA LEU A 216 -8.80 29.04 5.44
C LEU A 216 -10.32 28.85 5.25
N ARG A 217 -10.88 29.67 4.38
CA ARG A 217 -12.31 29.64 4.01
C ARG A 217 -12.42 29.56 2.49
N PRO A 218 -12.89 28.42 1.91
CA PRO A 218 -12.99 28.30 0.46
C PRO A 218 -13.93 29.33 -0.11
N THR A 219 -13.46 30.11 -1.08
CA THR A 219 -14.25 31.09 -1.83
C THR A 219 -14.46 30.64 -3.27
N LEU A 220 -15.64 30.95 -3.84
CA LEU A 220 -16.02 30.51 -5.19
C LEU A 220 -15.85 31.60 -6.24
N ASP A 221 -14.95 32.55 -6.00
CA ASP A 221 -14.70 33.69 -6.88
C ASP A 221 -13.22 33.77 -7.32
N PRO A 222 -12.70 32.74 -8.04
CA PRO A 222 -11.37 32.80 -8.60
C PRO A 222 -11.33 33.69 -9.84
N SER A 223 -10.23 34.41 -10.04
CA SER A 223 -9.97 35.05 -11.32
C SER A 223 -9.73 34.00 -12.43
N ARG A 224 -9.92 34.41 -13.69
CA ARG A 224 -9.64 33.52 -14.84
C ARG A 224 -8.18 33.07 -14.88
N ASP A 225 -7.27 33.94 -14.50
CA ASP A 225 -5.83 33.65 -14.50
C ASP A 225 -5.47 32.64 -13.41
N GLU A 226 -6.03 32.78 -12.21
CA GLU A 226 -5.84 31.82 -11.11
C GLU A 226 -6.41 30.44 -11.45
N ALA A 227 -7.58 30.39 -12.07
CA ALA A 227 -8.17 29.15 -12.55
C ALA A 227 -7.31 28.51 -13.64
N ALA A 228 -6.81 29.30 -14.60
CA ALA A 228 -5.93 28.82 -15.65
C ALA A 228 -4.61 28.26 -15.07
N GLU A 229 -3.98 28.98 -14.13
CA GLU A 229 -2.76 28.54 -13.44
C GLU A 229 -2.99 27.23 -12.69
N PHE A 230 -4.10 27.13 -11.95
CA PHE A 230 -4.49 25.92 -11.24
C PHE A 230 -4.64 24.71 -12.18
N TYR A 231 -5.40 24.84 -13.28
CA TYR A 231 -5.63 23.73 -14.20
C TYR A 231 -4.42 23.41 -15.07
N ASN A 232 -3.57 24.37 -15.39
CA ASN A 232 -2.28 24.13 -16.06
C ASN A 232 -1.36 23.26 -15.20
N HIS A 233 -1.47 23.32 -13.88
CA HIS A 233 -0.75 22.42 -12.98
C HIS A 233 -1.52 21.11 -12.74
N ALA A 234 -2.81 21.17 -12.47
CA ALA A 234 -3.64 20.01 -12.13
C ALA A 234 -3.85 19.05 -13.31
N GLY A 235 -3.99 19.57 -14.53
CA GLY A 235 -4.24 18.81 -15.75
C GLY A 235 -3.15 17.78 -16.06
N PRO A 236 -1.88 18.17 -16.23
CA PRO A 236 -0.77 17.24 -16.45
C PRO A 236 -0.62 16.20 -15.33
N ASN A 237 -0.86 16.60 -14.07
CA ASN A 237 -0.86 15.68 -12.93
C ASN A 237 -1.99 14.65 -13.02
N THR A 238 -3.15 15.01 -13.53
CA THR A 238 -4.26 14.09 -13.80
C THR A 238 -3.87 13.13 -14.92
N LEU A 239 -3.34 13.63 -16.02
CA LEU A 239 -2.93 12.82 -17.16
C LEU A 239 -1.84 11.79 -16.77
N SER A 240 -0.89 12.19 -15.94
CA SER A 240 0.15 11.28 -15.43
C SER A 240 -0.41 10.11 -14.60
N ARG A 241 -1.62 10.26 -14.03
CA ARG A 241 -2.29 9.19 -13.28
C ARG A 241 -2.86 8.10 -14.18
N PHE A 242 -3.16 8.38 -15.46
CA PHE A 242 -3.51 7.34 -16.42
C PHE A 242 -2.40 6.30 -16.56
N GLY A 243 -1.13 6.73 -16.59
CA GLY A 243 -0.01 5.80 -16.58
C GLY A 243 0.04 4.91 -15.33
N LYS A 244 -0.43 5.41 -14.19
CA LYS A 244 -0.53 4.61 -12.95
C LYS A 244 -1.70 3.63 -12.95
N LEU A 245 -2.72 3.82 -13.79
CA LEU A 245 -3.80 2.85 -13.93
C LEU A 245 -3.28 1.48 -14.36
N PHE A 246 -2.40 1.44 -15.34
CA PHE A 246 -1.79 0.21 -15.82
C PHE A 246 -0.97 -0.50 -14.74
N GLN A 247 -0.49 0.24 -13.72
CA GLN A 247 0.19 -0.32 -12.55
C GLN A 247 -0.77 -0.70 -11.41
N SER A 248 -2.05 -0.26 -11.47
CA SER A 248 -3.00 -0.37 -10.36
C SER A 248 -3.85 -1.63 -10.40
N ARG A 249 -3.23 -2.79 -10.61
CA ARG A 249 -3.91 -4.09 -10.47
C ARG A 249 -5.13 -4.25 -11.36
N ILE A 250 -4.94 -4.10 -12.65
CA ILE A 250 -5.93 -4.40 -13.70
C ILE A 250 -6.28 -5.89 -13.69
N ASP A 251 -5.40 -6.74 -13.17
CA ASP A 251 -5.61 -8.16 -12.93
C ASP A 251 -6.95 -8.47 -12.25
N VAL A 252 -7.35 -7.69 -11.23
CA VAL A 252 -8.65 -7.88 -10.57
C VAL A 252 -9.84 -7.57 -11.50
N LEU A 253 -9.69 -6.58 -12.39
CA LEU A 253 -10.71 -6.28 -13.40
C LEU A 253 -10.79 -7.37 -14.45
N LEU A 254 -9.65 -7.91 -14.90
CA LEU A 254 -9.60 -9.04 -15.83
C LEU A 254 -10.27 -10.29 -15.25
N ILE A 255 -10.08 -10.55 -13.95
CA ILE A 255 -10.79 -11.65 -13.27
C ILE A 255 -12.30 -11.40 -13.27
N GLY A 256 -12.73 -10.18 -12.97
CA GLY A 256 -14.16 -9.83 -13.05
C GLY A 256 -14.74 -9.96 -14.44
N LEU A 257 -13.93 -9.74 -15.49
CA LEU A 257 -14.34 -9.82 -16.89
C LEU A 257 -14.33 -11.26 -17.43
N LEU A 258 -13.38 -12.09 -17.01
CA LEU A 258 -13.09 -13.39 -17.62
C LEU A 258 -13.49 -14.58 -16.74
N LEU A 259 -13.68 -14.36 -15.43
CA LEU A 259 -13.98 -15.40 -14.46
C LEU A 259 -15.24 -15.06 -13.66
N THR A 260 -15.42 -15.72 -12.52
CA THR A 260 -16.61 -15.61 -11.66
C THR A 260 -16.41 -14.65 -10.49
N ALA A 261 -17.51 -14.31 -9.81
CA ALA A 261 -17.47 -13.54 -8.55
C ALA A 261 -16.65 -14.27 -7.46
N ASP A 262 -16.78 -15.59 -7.35
CA ASP A 262 -16.01 -16.42 -6.42
C ASP A 262 -14.50 -16.27 -6.67
N ALA A 263 -14.08 -16.36 -7.94
CA ALA A 263 -12.71 -16.17 -8.34
C ALA A 263 -12.18 -14.78 -7.93
N ALA A 264 -12.99 -13.73 -8.13
CA ALA A 264 -12.66 -12.38 -7.72
C ALA A 264 -12.52 -12.24 -6.19
N GLY A 265 -13.38 -12.92 -5.43
CA GLY A 265 -13.31 -12.98 -3.96
C GLY A 265 -12.02 -13.64 -3.47
N ILE A 266 -11.76 -14.86 -3.92
CA ILE A 266 -10.55 -15.63 -3.56
C ILE A 266 -9.29 -14.85 -3.94
N TYR A 267 -9.23 -14.31 -5.15
CA TYR A 267 -8.08 -13.52 -5.61
C TYR A 267 -7.85 -12.26 -4.79
N ASN A 268 -8.91 -11.50 -4.48
CA ASN A 268 -8.78 -10.30 -3.68
C ASN A 268 -8.27 -10.60 -2.26
N LEU A 269 -8.70 -11.70 -1.65
CA LEU A 269 -8.22 -12.14 -0.36
C LEU A 269 -6.74 -12.54 -0.40
N THR A 270 -6.33 -13.32 -1.39
CA THR A 270 -4.91 -13.71 -1.56
C THR A 270 -4.01 -12.50 -1.82
N LEU A 271 -4.47 -11.54 -2.62
CA LEU A 271 -3.79 -10.26 -2.81
C LEU A 271 -3.65 -9.47 -1.51
N PHE A 272 -4.72 -9.45 -0.69
CA PHE A 272 -4.67 -8.78 0.60
C PHE A 272 -3.63 -9.43 1.51
N LEU A 273 -3.66 -10.75 1.69
CA LEU A 273 -2.69 -11.50 2.52
C LEU A 273 -1.26 -11.25 2.04
N THR A 274 -1.00 -11.39 0.75
CA THR A 274 0.32 -11.13 0.16
C THR A 274 0.79 -9.69 0.36
N SER A 275 -0.13 -8.72 0.47
CA SER A 275 0.21 -7.32 0.72
C SER A 275 0.82 -7.08 2.10
N ILE A 276 0.70 -8.03 3.03
CA ILE A 276 1.34 -7.99 4.35
C ILE A 276 2.84 -8.22 4.22
N ILE A 277 3.27 -9.09 3.29
CA ILE A 277 4.70 -9.35 3.01
C ILE A 277 5.44 -8.09 2.53
N ALA A 278 4.71 -7.11 1.98
CA ALA A 278 5.31 -5.86 1.52
C ALA A 278 5.59 -4.84 2.65
N ILE A 279 5.17 -5.10 3.90
CA ILE A 279 5.32 -4.14 5.03
C ILE A 279 6.77 -3.69 5.21
N PRO A 280 7.78 -4.60 5.28
CA PRO A 280 9.16 -4.18 5.45
C PRO A 280 9.62 -3.24 4.33
N LEU A 281 9.36 -3.58 3.08
CA LEU A 281 9.75 -2.75 1.92
C LEU A 281 9.04 -1.38 1.93
N ILE A 282 7.75 -1.34 2.26
CA ILE A 282 6.98 -0.08 2.35
C ILE A 282 7.57 0.85 3.40
N ALA A 283 7.99 0.30 4.54
CA ALA A 283 8.56 1.06 5.63
C ALA A 283 9.88 1.75 5.24
N PHE A 284 10.80 0.99 4.69
CA PHE A 284 12.09 1.52 4.26
C PHE A 284 11.98 2.46 3.04
N ASN A 285 11.03 2.23 2.15
CA ASN A 285 10.77 3.11 0.99
C ASN A 285 10.31 4.52 1.36
N GLN A 286 10.02 4.82 2.61
CA GLN A 286 9.63 6.17 3.02
C GLN A 286 10.83 7.09 3.25
N LEU A 287 11.95 6.55 3.65
CA LEU A 287 13.14 7.33 4.04
C LEU A 287 14.35 7.10 3.15
N LEU A 288 14.51 5.88 2.63
CA LEU A 288 15.62 5.57 1.74
C LEU A 288 15.78 6.58 0.58
N PRO A 289 14.70 7.10 -0.05
CA PRO A 289 14.86 8.07 -1.14
C PRO A 289 15.59 9.35 -0.72
N ALA A 290 15.30 9.90 0.45
CA ALA A 290 15.96 11.13 0.91
C ALA A 290 17.45 10.93 1.18
N VAL A 291 17.80 9.81 1.82
CA VAL A 291 19.19 9.44 2.07
C VAL A 291 19.94 9.12 0.77
N ALA A 292 19.31 8.35 -0.12
CA ALA A 292 19.91 7.99 -1.40
C ALA A 292 20.18 9.21 -2.27
N SER A 293 19.24 10.17 -2.36
CA SER A 293 19.41 11.41 -3.12
C SER A 293 20.59 12.24 -2.58
N ARG A 294 20.71 12.39 -1.27
CA ARG A 294 21.83 13.11 -0.63
C ARG A 294 23.16 12.45 -0.94
N LEU A 295 23.28 11.13 -0.69
CA LEU A 295 24.54 10.40 -0.91
C LEU A 295 24.94 10.41 -2.39
N TYR A 296 23.98 10.37 -3.29
CA TYR A 296 24.24 10.45 -4.73
C TYR A 296 24.72 11.84 -5.15
N ALA A 297 24.06 12.92 -4.67
CA ALA A 297 24.47 14.30 -4.93
C ALA A 297 25.89 14.61 -4.38
N ASP A 298 26.23 14.04 -3.22
CA ASP A 298 27.57 14.16 -2.61
C ASP A 298 28.64 13.29 -3.32
N GLY A 299 28.29 12.53 -4.35
CA GLY A 299 29.22 11.62 -5.05
C GLY A 299 29.64 10.39 -4.24
N LYS A 300 29.02 10.12 -3.09
CA LYS A 300 29.35 9.04 -2.15
C LYS A 300 28.73 7.69 -2.60
N ARG A 301 29.00 7.25 -3.84
CA ARG A 301 28.41 6.04 -4.45
C ARG A 301 28.70 4.76 -3.67
N GLY A 302 29.89 4.60 -3.13
CA GLY A 302 30.26 3.43 -2.30
C GLY A 302 29.39 3.33 -1.04
N MET A 303 29.15 4.45 -0.36
CA MET A 303 28.28 4.54 0.80
C MET A 303 26.80 4.29 0.41
N LEU A 304 26.35 4.82 -0.72
CA LEU A 304 25.01 4.54 -1.25
C LEU A 304 24.80 3.06 -1.50
N ASN A 305 25.79 2.35 -2.07
CA ASN A 305 25.71 0.91 -2.28
C ASN A 305 25.66 0.14 -0.96
N SER A 306 26.45 0.54 0.03
CA SER A 306 26.46 -0.07 1.38
C SER A 306 25.10 0.10 2.08
N VAL A 307 24.52 1.31 2.03
CA VAL A 307 23.16 1.57 2.56
C VAL A 307 22.11 0.74 1.81
N TYR A 308 22.20 0.69 0.49
CA TYR A 308 21.28 -0.11 -0.33
C TYR A 308 21.34 -1.61 0.02
N SER A 309 22.53 -2.20 0.10
CA SER A 309 22.73 -3.60 0.46
C SER A 309 22.18 -3.89 1.86
N THR A 310 22.57 -3.10 2.86
CA THR A 310 22.12 -3.27 4.26
C THR A 310 20.60 -3.16 4.39
N VAL A 311 20.00 -2.11 3.81
CA VAL A 311 18.54 -1.90 3.84
C VAL A 311 17.81 -3.03 3.13
N THR A 312 18.31 -3.47 1.96
CA THR A 312 17.68 -4.57 1.21
C THR A 312 17.74 -5.88 1.98
N ARG A 313 18.87 -6.18 2.65
CA ARG A 313 19.00 -7.36 3.51
C ARG A 313 18.01 -7.31 4.68
N LEU A 314 17.87 -6.18 5.37
CA LEU A 314 16.90 -6.02 6.46
C LEU A 314 15.45 -6.20 5.96
N VAL A 315 15.11 -5.61 4.82
CA VAL A 315 13.81 -5.79 4.17
C VAL A 315 13.58 -7.25 3.84
N PHE A 316 14.58 -7.93 3.29
CA PHE A 316 14.51 -9.33 2.91
C PHE A 316 14.36 -10.25 4.12
N THR A 317 15.10 -9.98 5.21
CA THR A 317 14.98 -10.69 6.48
C THR A 317 13.54 -10.67 7.01
N GLY A 318 12.92 -9.48 7.08
CA GLY A 318 11.52 -9.36 7.48
C GLY A 318 10.54 -9.99 6.46
N THR A 319 10.88 -9.93 5.17
CA THR A 319 10.11 -10.55 4.09
C THR A 319 10.06 -12.07 4.23
N ILE A 320 11.20 -12.72 4.50
CA ILE A 320 11.27 -14.18 4.62
C ILE A 320 10.39 -14.68 5.75
N VAL A 321 10.39 -14.05 6.92
CA VAL A 321 9.53 -14.44 8.04
C VAL A 321 8.04 -14.45 7.63
N LEU A 322 7.58 -13.38 7.00
CA LEU A 322 6.19 -13.25 6.56
C LEU A 322 5.86 -14.18 5.39
N ALA A 323 6.79 -14.34 4.47
CA ALA A 323 6.62 -15.16 3.27
C ALA A 323 6.60 -16.66 3.61
N VAL A 324 7.53 -17.15 4.43
CA VAL A 324 7.57 -18.55 4.88
C VAL A 324 6.29 -18.89 5.65
N THR A 325 5.85 -18.03 6.56
CA THR A 325 4.58 -18.25 7.29
C THR A 325 3.41 -18.39 6.33
N GLN A 326 3.27 -17.48 5.35
CA GLN A 326 2.17 -17.54 4.38
C GLN A 326 2.31 -18.70 3.40
N PHE A 327 3.51 -19.10 3.05
CA PHE A 327 3.74 -20.20 2.12
C PHE A 327 3.46 -21.56 2.76
N VAL A 328 3.98 -21.82 3.96
CA VAL A 328 3.83 -23.10 4.67
C VAL A 328 2.40 -23.32 5.14
N TYR A 329 1.80 -22.32 5.74
CA TYR A 329 0.45 -22.39 6.30
C TYR A 329 -0.61 -21.72 5.41
N ARG A 330 -0.41 -21.71 4.07
CA ARG A 330 -1.33 -21.06 3.11
C ARG A 330 -2.76 -21.59 3.18
N GLY A 331 -2.93 -22.90 3.38
CA GLY A 331 -4.25 -23.52 3.51
C GLY A 331 -4.94 -23.08 4.80
N GLU A 332 -4.25 -23.21 5.91
CA GLU A 332 -4.75 -22.87 7.23
C GLU A 332 -5.03 -21.36 7.38
N LEU A 333 -4.19 -20.53 6.77
CA LEU A 333 -4.43 -19.06 6.72
C LEU A 333 -5.68 -18.71 5.92
N LEU A 334 -5.91 -19.38 4.81
CA LEU A 334 -7.11 -19.15 4.00
C LEU A 334 -8.35 -19.73 4.67
N ALA A 335 -8.24 -20.87 5.36
CA ALA A 335 -9.33 -21.47 6.12
C ALA A 335 -9.84 -20.57 7.25
N LEU A 336 -9.02 -19.66 7.82
CA LEU A 336 -9.50 -18.64 8.76
C LEU A 336 -10.62 -17.78 8.18
N PHE A 337 -10.64 -17.60 6.87
CA PHE A 337 -11.62 -16.78 6.16
C PHE A 337 -12.79 -17.61 5.61
N GLY A 338 -12.73 -18.95 5.76
CA GLY A 338 -13.69 -19.93 5.30
C GLY A 338 -13.03 -21.00 4.44
N GLU A 339 -13.51 -22.24 4.55
CA GLU A 339 -12.94 -23.41 3.83
C GLU A 339 -12.91 -23.22 2.31
N GLU A 340 -13.90 -22.53 1.75
CA GLU A 340 -13.98 -22.29 0.30
C GLU A 340 -12.81 -21.45 -0.23
N TYR A 341 -12.20 -20.60 0.62
CA TYR A 341 -11.04 -19.78 0.24
C TYR A 341 -9.75 -20.59 0.09
N THR A 342 -9.70 -21.83 0.63
CA THR A 342 -8.54 -22.73 0.50
C THR A 342 -8.22 -23.08 -0.95
N ARG A 343 -9.22 -22.98 -1.85
CA ARG A 343 -9.03 -23.08 -3.31
C ARG A 343 -7.99 -22.06 -3.83
N GLY A 344 -7.76 -20.96 -3.11
CA GLY A 344 -6.75 -19.95 -3.40
C GLY A 344 -5.33 -20.29 -2.95
N SER A 345 -5.07 -21.49 -2.40
CA SER A 345 -3.76 -21.86 -1.83
C SER A 345 -2.61 -21.74 -2.84
N LEU A 346 -2.79 -22.19 -4.07
CA LEU A 346 -1.78 -22.07 -5.13
C LEU A 346 -1.62 -20.62 -5.60
N VAL A 347 -2.71 -19.86 -5.65
CA VAL A 347 -2.69 -18.42 -5.97
C VAL A 347 -1.87 -17.66 -4.93
N LEU A 348 -2.11 -17.94 -3.64
CA LEU A 348 -1.34 -17.34 -2.55
C LEU A 348 0.14 -17.72 -2.63
N ALA A 349 0.46 -19.00 -2.86
CA ALA A 349 1.84 -19.46 -3.02
C ALA A 349 2.56 -18.76 -4.17
N THR A 350 1.91 -18.62 -5.33
CA THR A 350 2.45 -17.91 -6.50
C THR A 350 2.76 -16.44 -6.17
N PHE A 351 1.84 -15.76 -5.48
CA PHE A 351 2.08 -14.40 -5.05
C PHE A 351 3.19 -14.27 -4.02
N VAL A 352 3.30 -15.19 -3.08
CA VAL A 352 4.37 -15.20 -2.08
C VAL A 352 5.73 -15.28 -2.77
N VAL A 353 5.89 -16.20 -3.73
CA VAL A 353 7.13 -16.32 -4.52
C VAL A 353 7.43 -15.03 -5.27
N GLY A 354 6.44 -14.46 -5.96
CA GLY A 354 6.61 -13.16 -6.65
C GLY A 354 7.03 -12.03 -5.70
N ARG A 355 6.52 -12.03 -4.45
CA ARG A 355 6.91 -11.05 -3.43
C ARG A 355 8.32 -11.26 -2.89
N ILE A 356 8.73 -12.50 -2.70
CA ILE A 356 10.12 -12.81 -2.30
C ILE A 356 11.07 -12.22 -3.35
N VAL A 357 10.85 -12.50 -4.64
CA VAL A 357 11.69 -11.98 -5.73
C VAL A 357 11.66 -10.44 -5.77
N ALA A 358 10.47 -9.84 -5.66
CA ALA A 358 10.33 -8.39 -5.71
C ALA A 358 11.02 -7.67 -4.53
N ASN A 359 10.96 -8.24 -3.32
CA ASN A 359 11.55 -7.65 -2.14
C ASN A 359 13.05 -7.97 -2.00
N ALA A 360 13.53 -9.06 -2.62
CA ALA A 360 14.95 -9.43 -2.63
C ALA A 360 15.85 -8.38 -3.30
N VAL A 361 15.31 -7.66 -4.26
CA VAL A 361 16.04 -6.59 -4.96
C VAL A 361 15.84 -5.20 -4.32
N GLY A 362 15.00 -5.10 -3.28
CA GLY A 362 14.78 -3.88 -2.52
C GLY A 362 14.11 -2.75 -3.32
N ALA A 363 14.53 -1.51 -3.06
CA ALA A 363 13.89 -0.29 -3.54
C ALA A 363 14.35 0.18 -4.93
N THR A 364 14.60 -0.74 -5.87
CA THR A 364 15.19 -0.43 -7.19
C THR A 364 14.51 0.72 -7.94
N GLY A 365 13.16 0.79 -7.89
CA GLY A 365 12.42 1.86 -8.57
C GLY A 365 12.60 3.25 -7.94
N TRP A 366 12.91 3.32 -6.65
CA TRP A 366 13.25 4.58 -5.98
C TRP A 366 14.71 4.97 -6.24
N LEU A 367 15.63 4.00 -6.24
CA LEU A 367 17.03 4.26 -6.55
C LEU A 367 17.19 4.82 -7.97
N LEU A 368 16.55 4.23 -8.98
CA LEU A 368 16.54 4.79 -10.33
C LEU A 368 16.05 6.24 -10.38
N LEU A 369 15.09 6.62 -9.52
CA LEU A 369 14.62 8.00 -9.44
C LEU A 369 15.64 8.93 -8.78
N MET A 370 16.34 8.45 -7.74
CA MET A 370 17.28 9.25 -6.94
C MET A 370 18.68 9.32 -7.59
N THR A 371 18.91 8.52 -8.62
CA THR A 371 20.16 8.52 -9.44
C THR A 371 19.94 9.12 -10.84
N ASP A 372 18.98 10.04 -10.98
CA ASP A 372 18.65 10.79 -12.21
C ASP A 372 18.14 9.94 -13.39
N HIS A 373 17.69 8.69 -13.14
CA HIS A 373 17.15 7.80 -14.16
C HIS A 373 15.62 7.74 -14.15
N GLN A 374 14.94 8.90 -13.99
CA GLN A 374 13.47 9.01 -13.94
C GLN A 374 12.77 8.49 -15.20
N TYR A 375 13.37 8.66 -16.37
CA TYR A 375 12.82 8.16 -17.63
C TYR A 375 12.81 6.64 -17.69
N LEU A 376 13.91 5.99 -17.26
CA LEU A 376 13.96 4.53 -17.16
C LEU A 376 12.93 4.00 -16.17
N ARG A 377 12.79 4.65 -15.01
CA ARG A 377 11.75 4.31 -14.07
C ARG A 377 10.35 4.43 -14.67
N MET A 378 10.10 5.48 -15.46
CA MET A 378 8.82 5.67 -16.15
C MET A 378 8.57 4.54 -17.15
N VAL A 379 9.53 4.25 -18.04
CA VAL A 379 9.44 3.17 -19.05
C VAL A 379 9.22 1.82 -18.35
N ASN A 380 10.01 1.48 -17.33
CA ASN A 380 9.83 0.26 -16.56
C ASN A 380 8.44 0.13 -15.94
N SER A 381 7.85 1.25 -15.55
CA SER A 381 6.51 1.27 -14.99
C SER A 381 5.43 1.01 -16.04
N TRP A 382 5.61 1.52 -17.26
CA TRP A 382 4.73 1.23 -18.40
C TRP A 382 4.88 -0.22 -18.86
N VAL A 383 6.12 -0.72 -18.94
CA VAL A 383 6.41 -2.13 -19.27
C VAL A 383 5.77 -3.05 -18.23
N LEU A 384 5.91 -2.75 -16.93
CA LEU A 384 5.24 -3.52 -15.87
C LEU A 384 3.73 -3.58 -16.08
N GLY A 385 3.10 -2.42 -16.36
CA GLY A 385 1.67 -2.36 -16.60
C GLY A 385 1.25 -3.17 -17.83
N GLY A 386 1.94 -3.01 -18.95
CA GLY A 386 1.69 -3.73 -20.19
C GLY A 386 1.88 -5.25 -20.04
N LEU A 387 2.99 -5.68 -19.45
CA LEU A 387 3.25 -7.09 -19.18
C LEU A 387 2.22 -7.68 -18.22
N ASN A 388 1.83 -6.93 -17.18
CA ASN A 388 0.80 -7.40 -16.25
C ASN A 388 -0.53 -7.65 -16.95
N VAL A 389 -0.97 -6.73 -17.82
CA VAL A 389 -2.21 -6.91 -18.61
C VAL A 389 -2.07 -8.10 -19.56
N ALA A 390 -1.02 -8.13 -20.37
CA ALA A 390 -0.83 -9.16 -21.40
C ALA A 390 -0.68 -10.56 -20.77
N PHE A 391 0.19 -10.70 -19.76
CA PHE A 391 0.41 -11.98 -19.09
C PHE A 391 -0.80 -12.42 -18.29
N SER A 392 -1.46 -11.50 -17.56
CA SER A 392 -2.66 -11.87 -16.82
C SER A 392 -3.77 -12.29 -17.78
N TYR A 393 -4.00 -11.57 -18.88
CA TYR A 393 -5.00 -11.96 -19.88
C TYR A 393 -4.70 -13.36 -20.46
N TYR A 394 -3.49 -13.57 -20.97
CA TYR A 394 -3.08 -14.83 -21.58
C TYR A 394 -3.16 -16.00 -20.58
N PHE A 395 -2.56 -15.84 -19.40
CA PHE A 395 -2.53 -16.90 -18.42
C PHE A 395 -3.88 -17.17 -17.74
N ILE A 396 -4.79 -16.17 -17.66
CA ILE A 396 -6.15 -16.41 -17.17
C ILE A 396 -6.90 -17.33 -18.13
N LEU A 397 -6.75 -17.15 -19.44
CA LEU A 397 -7.38 -18.01 -20.43
C LEU A 397 -6.89 -19.47 -20.36
N GLU A 398 -5.59 -19.67 -20.07
CA GLU A 398 -4.98 -21.00 -20.00
C GLU A 398 -5.14 -21.69 -18.63
N PHE A 399 -4.96 -20.93 -17.54
CA PHE A 399 -4.83 -21.46 -16.18
C PHE A 399 -5.87 -20.90 -15.21
N GLY A 400 -6.84 -20.11 -15.68
CA GLY A 400 -7.87 -19.53 -14.85
C GLY A 400 -7.29 -18.64 -13.74
N LEU A 401 -7.76 -18.85 -12.52
CA LEU A 401 -7.41 -18.00 -11.37
C LEU A 401 -5.90 -18.00 -11.05
N ILE A 402 -5.23 -19.14 -11.18
CA ILE A 402 -3.77 -19.25 -10.97
C ILE A 402 -3.03 -18.45 -12.03
N GLY A 403 -3.55 -18.43 -13.27
CA GLY A 403 -3.00 -17.67 -14.37
C GLY A 403 -2.92 -16.16 -14.09
N ALA A 404 -3.93 -15.59 -13.43
CA ALA A 404 -3.89 -14.19 -12.99
C ALA A 404 -2.73 -13.91 -12.00
N ALA A 405 -2.48 -14.84 -11.09
CA ALA A 405 -1.38 -14.74 -10.15
C ALA A 405 -0.01 -14.88 -10.82
N LEU A 406 0.12 -15.84 -11.76
CA LEU A 406 1.33 -16.02 -12.57
C LEU A 406 1.64 -14.78 -13.40
N GLY A 407 0.63 -14.17 -14.05
CA GLY A 407 0.78 -12.95 -14.82
C GLY A 407 1.30 -11.79 -13.97
N THR A 408 0.70 -11.60 -12.81
CA THR A 408 1.08 -10.51 -11.89
C THR A 408 2.45 -10.76 -11.25
N ALA A 409 2.71 -11.96 -10.71
CA ALA A 409 3.98 -12.30 -10.07
C ALA A 409 5.13 -12.30 -11.08
N GLY A 410 4.91 -12.88 -12.27
CA GLY A 410 5.90 -12.91 -13.35
C GLY A 410 6.27 -11.52 -13.86
N SER A 411 5.28 -10.67 -14.13
CA SER A 411 5.52 -9.27 -14.54
C SER A 411 6.32 -8.50 -13.48
N MET A 412 5.98 -8.67 -12.21
CA MET A 412 6.72 -8.05 -11.10
C MET A 412 8.16 -8.55 -11.03
N ALA A 413 8.38 -9.84 -11.15
CA ALA A 413 9.72 -10.44 -11.11
C ALA A 413 10.58 -9.92 -12.26
N ILE A 414 10.09 -10.00 -13.50
CA ILE A 414 10.81 -9.54 -14.70
C ILE A 414 11.21 -8.07 -14.56
N VAL A 415 10.26 -7.17 -14.25
CA VAL A 415 10.57 -5.74 -14.19
C VAL A 415 11.50 -5.38 -13.04
N ASN A 416 11.40 -6.07 -11.89
CA ASN A 416 12.33 -5.82 -10.79
C ASN A 416 13.74 -6.32 -11.10
N LEU A 417 13.88 -7.45 -11.80
CA LEU A 417 15.19 -7.92 -12.28
C LEU A 417 15.78 -6.98 -13.33
N VAL A 418 14.97 -6.47 -14.26
CA VAL A 418 15.40 -5.45 -15.23
C VAL A 418 15.88 -4.18 -14.53
N ARG A 419 15.15 -3.69 -13.55
CA ARG A 419 15.56 -2.51 -12.75
C ARG A 419 16.88 -2.75 -12.01
N LEU A 420 17.06 -3.93 -11.45
CA LEU A 420 18.30 -4.30 -10.79
C LEU A 420 19.48 -4.32 -11.78
N SER A 421 19.29 -4.94 -12.95
CA SER A 421 20.31 -4.97 -14.01
C SER A 421 20.66 -3.55 -14.50
N GLN A 422 19.66 -2.67 -14.63
CA GLN A 422 19.88 -1.26 -14.99
C GLN A 422 20.71 -0.53 -13.93
N LEU A 423 20.38 -0.67 -12.65
CA LEU A 423 21.12 -0.07 -11.54
C LEU A 423 22.58 -0.57 -11.50
N TRP A 424 22.76 -1.87 -11.69
CA TRP A 424 24.10 -2.44 -11.74
C TRP A 424 24.91 -1.93 -12.94
N TYR A 425 24.29 -1.85 -14.10
CA TYR A 425 24.98 -1.40 -15.32
C TYR A 425 25.33 0.09 -15.27
N LEU A 426 24.40 0.93 -14.85
CA LEU A 426 24.52 2.40 -14.90
C LEU A 426 25.30 2.95 -13.68
N GLU A 427 25.01 2.46 -12.49
CA GLU A 427 25.51 3.04 -11.24
C GLU A 427 26.42 2.09 -10.45
N ARG A 428 26.60 0.84 -10.93
CA ARG A 428 27.32 -0.22 -10.21
C ARG A 428 26.74 -0.52 -8.82
N LEU A 429 25.44 -0.27 -8.64
CA LEU A 429 24.72 -0.55 -7.39
C LEU A 429 24.12 -1.96 -7.43
N GLN A 430 24.40 -2.75 -6.37
CA GLN A 430 23.81 -4.07 -6.18
C GLN A 430 23.54 -4.33 -4.70
N PRO A 431 22.47 -5.05 -4.34
CA PRO A 431 22.14 -5.32 -2.94
C PRO A 431 22.82 -6.58 -2.39
N PHE A 432 23.32 -7.47 -3.27
CA PHE A 432 23.76 -8.81 -2.87
C PHE A 432 25.22 -8.82 -2.40
N ASP A 433 25.42 -9.38 -1.23
CA ASP A 433 26.70 -9.77 -0.66
C ASP A 433 26.59 -11.16 -0.01
N ALA A 434 27.68 -11.70 0.51
CA ALA A 434 27.69 -13.03 1.15
C ALA A 434 26.74 -13.10 2.36
N THR A 435 26.50 -11.98 3.02
CA THR A 435 25.63 -11.91 4.21
C THR A 435 24.15 -12.07 3.87
N PHE A 436 23.78 -11.88 2.58
CA PHE A 436 22.42 -12.08 2.08
C PHE A 436 21.95 -13.56 2.14
N LEU A 437 22.90 -14.50 2.21
CA LEU A 437 22.61 -15.91 2.38
C LEU A 437 22.12 -16.26 3.81
N LYS A 438 22.44 -15.44 4.82
CA LYS A 438 22.03 -15.67 6.21
C LYS A 438 20.50 -15.72 6.40
N PRO A 439 19.72 -14.75 5.90
CA PRO A 439 18.25 -14.81 5.93
C PRO A 439 17.67 -16.02 5.18
N LEU A 440 18.31 -16.47 4.09
CA LEU A 440 17.88 -17.67 3.37
C LEU A 440 18.08 -18.94 4.20
N GLY A 441 19.25 -19.12 4.82
CA GLY A 441 19.54 -20.22 5.73
C GLY A 441 18.59 -20.25 6.93
N ALA A 442 18.34 -19.08 7.55
CA ALA A 442 17.37 -18.95 8.62
C ALA A 442 15.93 -19.24 8.17
N GLY A 443 15.57 -18.84 6.95
CA GLY A 443 14.28 -19.15 6.34
C GLY A 443 14.08 -20.64 6.08
N ALA A 444 15.14 -21.34 5.68
CA ALA A 444 15.11 -22.81 5.51
C ALA A 444 14.90 -23.51 6.87
N ALA A 445 15.60 -23.08 7.92
CA ALA A 445 15.40 -23.60 9.28
C ALA A 445 13.99 -23.33 9.80
N MET A 446 13.46 -22.12 9.59
CA MET A 446 12.08 -21.77 9.89
C MET A 446 11.08 -22.68 9.18
N THR A 447 11.29 -22.89 7.87
CA THR A 447 10.43 -23.75 7.05
C THR A 447 10.43 -25.18 7.57
N ALA A 448 11.60 -25.75 7.86
CA ALA A 448 11.74 -27.10 8.40
C ALA A 448 11.01 -27.24 9.76
N THR A 449 11.20 -26.27 10.67
CA THR A 449 10.52 -26.24 11.97
C THR A 449 9.01 -26.19 11.81
N MET A 450 8.49 -25.29 10.96
CA MET A 450 7.06 -25.13 10.74
C MET A 450 6.42 -26.37 10.11
N LEU A 451 7.12 -27.02 9.16
CA LEU A 451 6.69 -28.29 8.58
C LEU A 451 6.71 -29.42 9.61
N GLY A 452 7.69 -29.45 10.53
CA GLY A 452 7.76 -30.42 11.62
C GLY A 452 6.65 -30.26 12.67
N VAL A 453 6.16 -29.03 12.89
CA VAL A 453 5.03 -28.76 13.82
C VAL A 453 3.68 -29.07 13.16
N LYS A 454 3.58 -28.99 11.83
CA LYS A 454 2.32 -29.16 11.08
C LYS A 454 1.56 -30.47 11.37
N PRO A 455 2.20 -31.66 11.52
CA PRO A 455 1.50 -32.89 11.86
C PRO A 455 1.03 -32.96 13.33
N LEU A 456 1.56 -32.10 14.22
CA LEU A 456 1.27 -32.12 15.66
C LEU A 456 0.08 -31.24 16.05
N LEU A 457 -0.21 -30.22 15.27
CA LEU A 457 -1.24 -29.22 15.55
C LEU A 457 -2.07 -28.95 14.29
N SER A 458 -3.30 -28.46 14.47
CA SER A 458 -4.19 -28.07 13.39
C SER A 458 -4.91 -26.75 13.71
N GLY A 459 -5.46 -26.08 12.68
CA GLY A 459 -6.26 -24.88 12.83
C GLY A 459 -5.50 -23.69 13.44
N THR A 460 -6.19 -22.89 14.24
CA THR A 460 -5.63 -21.69 14.87
C THR A 460 -4.42 -21.96 15.80
N PRO A 461 -4.40 -23.02 16.65
CA PRO A 461 -3.20 -23.37 17.42
C PRO A 461 -1.96 -23.60 16.56
N LEU A 462 -2.08 -24.27 15.41
CA LEU A 462 -0.97 -24.46 14.48
C LEU A 462 -0.45 -23.10 13.98
N LEU A 463 -1.33 -22.20 13.58
CA LEU A 463 -0.95 -20.88 13.08
C LEU A 463 -0.18 -20.08 14.14
N VAL A 464 -0.61 -20.13 15.40
CA VAL A 464 0.03 -19.38 16.49
C VAL A 464 1.33 -20.04 16.91
N PHE A 465 1.27 -21.28 17.39
CA PHE A 465 2.43 -21.96 17.97
C PHE A 465 3.45 -22.38 16.91
N GLY A 466 2.99 -22.83 15.74
CA GLY A 466 3.88 -23.17 14.64
C GLY A 466 4.61 -21.95 14.08
N THR A 467 3.95 -20.80 13.97
CA THR A 467 4.61 -19.54 13.58
C THR A 467 5.60 -19.08 14.62
N LEU A 468 5.24 -19.12 15.91
CA LEU A 468 6.16 -18.76 17.00
C LEU A 468 7.40 -19.67 17.04
N ALA A 469 7.21 -20.98 16.93
CA ALA A 469 8.33 -21.93 16.84
C ALA A 469 9.22 -21.64 15.63
N GLY A 470 8.61 -21.35 14.48
CA GLY A 470 9.33 -20.96 13.26
C GLY A 470 10.13 -19.67 13.44
N ILE A 471 9.56 -18.64 14.07
CA ILE A 471 10.25 -17.37 14.36
C ILE A 471 11.43 -17.61 15.31
N VAL A 472 11.25 -18.44 16.35
CA VAL A 472 12.33 -18.80 17.28
C VAL A 472 13.47 -19.50 16.53
N ALA A 473 13.14 -20.48 15.66
CA ALA A 473 14.14 -21.15 14.83
C ALA A 473 14.85 -20.17 13.87
N PHE A 474 14.11 -19.23 13.27
CA PHE A 474 14.67 -18.21 12.39
C PHE A 474 15.65 -17.30 13.11
N VAL A 475 15.25 -16.73 14.25
CA VAL A 475 16.09 -15.83 15.05
C VAL A 475 17.29 -16.59 15.61
N GLY A 476 17.09 -17.81 16.12
CA GLY A 476 18.17 -18.67 16.63
C GLY A 476 19.20 -18.97 15.54
N THR A 477 18.75 -19.31 14.33
CA THR A 477 19.66 -19.57 13.19
C THR A 477 20.40 -18.31 12.77
N LEU A 478 19.73 -17.15 12.71
CA LEU A 478 20.43 -15.88 12.44
C LEU A 478 21.49 -15.55 13.49
N TYR A 479 21.19 -15.81 14.76
CA TYR A 479 22.15 -15.63 15.85
C TYR A 479 23.37 -16.54 15.69
N LEU A 480 23.17 -17.82 15.35
CA LEU A 480 24.24 -18.81 15.12
C LEU A 480 25.10 -18.48 13.89
N LEU A 481 24.48 -17.93 12.82
CA LEU A 481 25.19 -17.50 11.62
C LEU A 481 25.95 -16.16 11.82
N GLY A 482 25.80 -15.55 12.97
CA GLY A 482 26.40 -14.27 13.35
C GLY A 482 25.63 -13.08 12.79
N ILE A 483 25.15 -12.23 13.69
CA ILE A 483 24.51 -10.95 13.33
C ILE A 483 25.64 -9.98 12.94
N GLU A 484 25.50 -9.31 11.80
CA GLU A 484 26.46 -8.30 11.38
C GLU A 484 26.53 -7.15 12.39
N ASP A 485 27.75 -6.64 12.65
CA ASP A 485 27.92 -5.53 13.59
C ASP A 485 27.13 -4.29 13.19
N ARG A 486 26.93 -4.07 11.90
CA ARG A 486 26.07 -3.01 11.37
C ARG A 486 24.61 -3.21 11.76
N ASP A 487 24.07 -4.42 11.59
CA ASP A 487 22.68 -4.75 11.95
C ASP A 487 22.48 -4.64 13.46
N ARG A 488 23.46 -5.11 14.26
CA ARG A 488 23.43 -5.02 15.72
C ARG A 488 23.39 -3.56 16.21
N ARG A 489 24.18 -2.67 15.59
CA ARG A 489 24.17 -1.23 15.92
C ARG A 489 22.85 -0.56 15.52
N ILE A 490 22.29 -0.90 14.36
CA ILE A 490 20.98 -0.40 13.92
C ILE A 490 19.90 -0.84 14.90
N VAL A 491 19.82 -2.12 15.21
CA VAL A 491 18.80 -2.67 16.13
C VAL A 491 19.00 -2.10 17.54
N GLY A 492 20.25 -1.98 18.03
CA GLY A 492 20.58 -1.36 19.31
C GLY A 492 20.09 0.08 19.39
N ALA A 493 20.44 0.91 18.40
CA ALA A 493 20.01 2.31 18.34
C ALA A 493 18.48 2.46 18.30
N LEU A 494 17.78 1.54 17.61
CA LEU A 494 16.33 1.52 17.55
C LEU A 494 15.69 1.15 18.90
N LEU A 495 16.26 0.18 19.61
CA LEU A 495 15.79 -0.22 20.94
C LEU A 495 16.01 0.87 21.98
N ASP A 496 17.17 1.53 21.96
CA ASP A 496 17.50 2.62 22.88
C ASP A 496 16.57 3.82 22.70
N GLN A 497 16.22 4.13 21.47
CA GLN A 497 15.29 5.22 21.16
C GLN A 497 13.84 4.89 21.56
N TYR A 498 13.43 3.61 21.43
CA TYR A 498 12.14 3.15 21.93
C TYR A 498 12.07 3.23 23.47
N ARG A 499 13.15 2.89 24.16
CA ARG A 499 13.28 3.00 25.63
C ARG A 499 13.28 4.45 26.14
N ALA A 500 13.83 5.38 25.35
CA ALA A 500 13.85 6.81 25.68
C ALA A 500 12.47 7.51 25.62
N GLY A 501 11.41 6.82 25.22
CA GLY A 501 10.02 7.32 25.24
C GLY A 501 9.72 8.44 24.22
N ASP A 502 10.58 8.66 23.26
CA ASP A 502 10.52 9.78 22.30
C ASP A 502 9.66 9.46 21.07
N GLY A 503 8.66 8.60 21.23
CA GLY A 503 7.77 8.19 20.15
C GLY A 503 6.90 9.35 19.65
N THR A 504 7.10 9.76 18.38
CA THR A 504 6.27 10.77 17.68
C THR A 504 4.78 10.43 17.70
N LEU A 505 4.40 9.16 17.79
CA LEU A 505 3.01 8.73 17.98
C LEU A 505 2.43 9.20 19.32
N VAL A 506 3.20 9.12 20.41
CA VAL A 506 2.79 9.60 21.74
C VAL A 506 2.69 11.13 21.75
N ARG A 507 3.60 11.82 21.05
CA ARG A 507 3.52 13.29 20.88
C ARG A 507 2.36 13.69 19.99
N ALA A 508 2.07 12.97 18.90
CA ALA A 508 0.91 13.21 18.04
C ALA A 508 -0.41 13.01 18.80
N ILE A 509 -0.52 11.95 19.60
CA ILE A 509 -1.71 11.71 20.44
C ILE A 509 -1.86 12.78 21.52
N ARG A 510 -0.77 13.25 22.14
CA ARG A 510 -0.83 14.36 23.12
C ARG A 510 -1.24 15.69 22.50
N ARG A 511 -0.77 16.02 21.28
CA ARG A 511 -1.15 17.24 20.55
C ARG A 511 -2.60 17.23 20.05
N VAL A 512 -3.18 16.06 19.82
CA VAL A 512 -4.60 15.92 19.45
C VAL A 512 -5.52 16.06 20.68
N ARG A 513 -4.99 15.85 21.89
CA ARG A 513 -5.76 16.01 23.17
C ARG A 513 -5.68 17.43 23.77
N GLY A 514 -4.77 18.26 23.35
CA GLY A 514 -4.70 19.67 23.72
C GLY A 514 -5.13 20.58 22.56
#